data_aa4fed58a58cb2b269b9ceb0722f41c8
#
_entry.id   aa4fed58a58cb2b269b9ceb0722f41c8
#
_cell.length_a   1.000
_cell.length_b   1.000
_cell.length_c   1.000
_cell.angle_alpha   90.00
_cell.angle_beta   90.00
_cell.angle_gamma   90.00
#
_symmetry.space_group_name_H-M   'P 1'
#
loop_
_entity.id
_entity.type
_entity.pdbx_description
1 polymer ?
#
loop_
_entity_poly.entity_id
_entity_poly.type
_entity_poly.pdbx_seq_one_letter_code
_entity_poly.pdbx_strand_id
1 'polypeptide(L)'
;MFSLIAGPCSIESEELVLEVAGKMKEITDQLGISYTFKASFDKANRTSIDAFRGPGLEKGLQILKKVKDTYQLPICTDIHEAWQAEPVAEVADIIQIPAFLCRQTDLLVAAAKTGKCINIKKAQFLAPWDMKNCVEKVKQSGNDNVMLCERGTSFGYNTLVVDMTGLRAVSYTHLTLP
;
A
#
# COMPACT_ATOMS: atom_id res chain seq x y z
N MET A 1 -2.18 13.26 15.01
CA MET A 1 -2.70 11.92 15.43
C MET A 1 -1.89 10.89 14.65
N PHE A 2 -1.36 9.89 15.32
CA PHE A 2 -0.59 8.81 14.69
C PHE A 2 -1.55 7.74 14.16
N SER A 3 -1.33 7.26 12.93
CA SER A 3 -2.08 6.16 12.32
C SER A 3 -1.12 5.06 11.89
N LEU A 4 -1.51 3.81 12.07
CA LEU A 4 -0.70 2.64 11.74
C LEU A 4 -1.33 1.89 10.55
N ILE A 5 -0.54 1.63 9.51
CA ILE A 5 -0.87 0.69 8.44
C ILE A 5 0.08 -0.48 8.56
N ALA A 6 -0.40 -1.64 9.01
CA ALA A 6 0.45 -2.80 9.28
C ALA A 6 -0.29 -4.12 9.08
N GLY A 7 0.49 -5.22 8.97
CA GLY A 7 -0.03 -6.57 8.81
C GLY A 7 1.03 -7.54 8.31
N PRO A 8 0.68 -8.81 8.07
CA PRO A 8 1.62 -9.81 7.57
C PRO A 8 1.94 -9.51 6.10
N CYS A 9 3.07 -9.06 5.77
CA CYS A 9 3.53 -8.63 4.43
C CYS A 9 2.77 -9.27 3.25
N SER A 10 2.51 -10.58 3.27
CA SER A 10 1.69 -11.31 2.29
C SER A 10 0.67 -12.23 2.99
N ILE A 11 -0.40 -12.57 2.28
CA ILE A 11 -1.41 -13.51 2.75
C ILE A 11 -0.84 -14.92 2.57
N GLU A 12 -0.40 -15.55 3.67
CA GLU A 12 0.11 -16.92 3.67
C GLU A 12 -1.01 -17.92 3.93
N SER A 13 -1.84 -17.67 4.95
CA SER A 13 -3.07 -18.40 5.20
C SER A 13 -4.15 -17.48 5.77
N GLU A 14 -5.40 -17.91 5.71
CA GLU A 14 -6.53 -17.16 6.28
C GLU A 14 -6.40 -17.08 7.81
N GLU A 15 -6.02 -18.18 8.45
CA GLU A 15 -5.88 -18.28 9.90
C GLU A 15 -4.84 -17.28 10.42
N LEU A 16 -3.65 -17.25 9.80
CA LEU A 16 -2.58 -16.32 10.16
C LEU A 16 -3.02 -14.86 10.01
N VAL A 17 -3.69 -14.55 8.91
CA VAL A 17 -4.17 -13.19 8.61
C VAL A 17 -5.17 -12.72 9.65
N LEU A 18 -6.14 -13.57 10.02
CA LEU A 18 -7.12 -13.26 11.06
C LEU A 18 -6.49 -13.13 12.45
N GLU A 19 -5.56 -14.01 12.80
CA GLU A 19 -4.84 -13.94 14.09
C GLU A 19 -4.06 -12.61 14.20
N VAL A 20 -3.29 -12.25 13.17
CA VAL A 20 -2.52 -11.01 13.16
C VAL A 20 -3.44 -9.79 13.23
N ALA A 21 -4.53 -9.78 12.45
CA ALA A 21 -5.48 -8.67 12.47
C ALA A 21 -6.11 -8.47 13.86
N GLY A 22 -6.53 -9.57 14.52
CA GLY A 22 -7.12 -9.52 15.85
C GLY A 22 -6.14 -9.01 16.90
N LYS A 23 -4.90 -9.56 16.95
CA LYS A 23 -3.87 -9.11 17.89
C LYS A 23 -3.46 -7.65 17.69
N MET A 24 -3.29 -7.24 16.44
CA MET A 24 -2.93 -5.86 16.13
C MET A 24 -4.05 -4.89 16.49
N LYS A 25 -5.31 -5.27 16.25
CA LYS A 25 -6.45 -4.48 16.67
C LYS A 25 -6.48 -4.28 18.19
N GLU A 26 -6.32 -5.36 18.95
CA GLU A 26 -6.26 -5.29 20.41
C GLU A 26 -5.18 -4.31 20.91
N ILE A 27 -3.97 -4.44 20.39
CA ILE A 27 -2.83 -3.57 20.77
C ILE A 27 -3.12 -2.10 20.41
N THR A 28 -3.62 -1.85 19.21
CA THR A 28 -3.87 -0.48 18.73
C THR A 28 -5.04 0.17 19.46
N ASP A 29 -6.09 -0.58 19.80
CA ASP A 29 -7.21 -0.09 20.61
C ASP A 29 -6.73 0.30 22.01
N GLN A 30 -5.88 -0.51 22.66
CA GLN A 30 -5.30 -0.20 23.96
C GLN A 30 -4.44 1.08 23.95
N LEU A 31 -3.76 1.33 22.83
CA LEU A 31 -2.88 2.49 22.65
C LEU A 31 -3.60 3.73 22.08
N GLY A 32 -4.87 3.62 21.71
CA GLY A 32 -5.62 4.70 21.07
C GLY A 32 -5.07 5.08 19.69
N ILE A 33 -4.51 4.10 18.96
CA ILE A 33 -3.92 4.29 17.62
C ILE A 33 -4.94 3.91 16.54
N SER A 34 -5.16 4.79 15.56
CA SER A 34 -5.93 4.45 14.38
C SER A 34 -5.20 3.39 13.55
N TYR A 35 -5.85 2.27 13.27
CA TYR A 35 -5.24 1.12 12.62
C TYR A 35 -5.94 0.76 11.31
N THR A 36 -5.13 0.54 10.28
CA THR A 36 -5.54 -0.03 8.99
C THR A 36 -4.79 -1.34 8.78
N PHE A 37 -5.52 -2.42 8.58
CA PHE A 37 -4.91 -3.72 8.28
C PHE A 37 -4.36 -3.77 6.86
N LYS A 38 -3.13 -4.27 6.70
CA LYS A 38 -2.46 -4.37 5.40
C LYS A 38 -1.91 -5.75 5.12
N ALA A 39 -2.30 -6.35 4.00
CA ALA A 39 -1.61 -7.52 3.44
C ALA A 39 -1.72 -7.51 1.91
N SER A 40 -0.72 -8.13 1.25
CA SER A 40 -0.73 -8.28 -0.21
C SER A 40 -1.28 -9.63 -0.61
N PHE A 41 -2.16 -9.66 -1.59
CA PHE A 41 -2.68 -10.89 -2.18
C PHE A 41 -1.69 -11.53 -3.17
N ASP A 42 -0.75 -10.74 -3.68
CA ASP A 42 0.32 -11.18 -4.57
C ASP A 42 1.60 -10.39 -4.32
N LYS A 43 2.73 -11.04 -4.39
CA LYS A 43 4.08 -10.46 -4.40
C LYS A 43 4.67 -10.57 -5.81
N ALA A 44 4.15 -9.77 -6.74
CA ALA A 44 4.45 -9.84 -8.17
C ALA A 44 5.94 -9.60 -8.52
N ASN A 45 6.72 -8.99 -7.62
CA ASN A 45 8.11 -8.64 -7.84
C ASN A 45 9.13 -9.54 -7.11
N ARG A 46 8.76 -10.80 -6.82
CA ARG A 46 9.70 -11.76 -6.23
C ARG A 46 10.89 -12.00 -7.15
N THR A 47 12.07 -12.19 -6.55
CA THR A 47 13.32 -12.40 -7.28
C THR A 47 13.38 -13.78 -7.94
N SER A 48 12.89 -14.84 -7.23
CA SER A 48 12.81 -16.19 -7.79
C SER A 48 11.42 -16.47 -8.31
N ILE A 49 11.34 -17.20 -9.43
CA ILE A 49 10.08 -17.66 -10.00
C ILE A 49 9.35 -18.66 -9.08
N ASP A 50 10.09 -19.41 -8.29
CA ASP A 50 9.56 -20.42 -7.35
C ASP A 50 9.18 -19.82 -5.99
N ALA A 51 9.41 -18.52 -5.78
CA ALA A 51 9.10 -17.87 -4.51
C ALA A 51 7.58 -17.78 -4.29
N PHE A 52 7.16 -17.98 -3.03
CA PHE A 52 5.76 -17.82 -2.66
C PHE A 52 5.28 -16.40 -2.95
N ARG A 53 4.22 -16.27 -3.70
CA ARG A 53 3.65 -14.99 -4.13
C ARG A 53 2.40 -14.58 -3.36
N GLY A 54 1.64 -15.51 -2.86
CA GLY A 54 0.34 -15.28 -2.21
C GLY A 54 -0.77 -16.12 -2.85
N PRO A 55 -2.02 -15.97 -2.37
CA PRO A 55 -3.16 -16.77 -2.84
C PRO A 55 -3.74 -16.29 -4.18
N GLY A 56 -3.27 -15.17 -4.72
CA GLY A 56 -3.86 -14.51 -5.89
C GLY A 56 -5.02 -13.57 -5.54
N LEU A 57 -5.52 -12.85 -6.55
CA LEU A 57 -6.47 -11.76 -6.37
C LEU A 57 -7.78 -12.22 -5.72
N GLU A 58 -8.47 -13.17 -6.32
CA GLU A 58 -9.82 -13.55 -5.89
C GLU A 58 -9.85 -14.07 -4.45
N LYS A 59 -9.02 -15.07 -4.14
CA LYS A 59 -8.93 -15.65 -2.79
C LYS A 59 -8.38 -14.62 -1.80
N GLY A 60 -7.42 -13.80 -2.21
CA GLY A 60 -6.86 -12.74 -1.37
C GLY A 60 -7.90 -11.70 -0.97
N LEU A 61 -8.75 -11.26 -1.90
CA LEU A 61 -9.82 -10.32 -1.60
C LEU A 61 -10.89 -10.92 -0.68
N GLN A 62 -11.22 -12.21 -0.84
CA GLN A 62 -12.14 -12.89 0.08
C GLN A 62 -11.60 -12.90 1.52
N ILE A 63 -10.31 -13.19 1.70
CA ILE A 63 -9.65 -13.18 3.02
C ILE A 63 -9.62 -11.76 3.61
N LEU A 64 -9.23 -10.76 2.81
CA LEU A 64 -9.21 -9.36 3.25
C LEU A 64 -10.61 -8.85 3.62
N LYS A 65 -11.63 -9.23 2.84
CA LYS A 65 -13.03 -8.92 3.18
C LYS A 65 -13.43 -9.56 4.51
N LYS A 66 -13.03 -10.79 4.77
CA LYS A 66 -13.30 -11.46 6.04
C LYS A 66 -12.65 -10.75 7.23
N VAL A 67 -11.41 -10.25 7.09
CA VAL A 67 -10.76 -9.39 8.11
C VAL A 67 -11.59 -8.13 8.34
N LYS A 68 -11.98 -7.45 7.27
CA LYS A 68 -12.80 -6.22 7.33
C LYS A 68 -14.09 -6.44 8.09
N ASP A 69 -14.82 -7.48 7.73
CA ASP A 69 -16.14 -7.80 8.31
C ASP A 69 -16.02 -8.29 9.77
N THR A 70 -14.96 -9.06 10.11
CA THR A 70 -14.77 -9.62 11.46
C THR A 70 -14.32 -8.55 12.46
N TYR A 71 -13.37 -7.71 12.07
CA TYR A 71 -12.72 -6.77 13.00
C TYR A 71 -13.13 -5.31 12.78
N GLN A 72 -13.95 -5.03 11.77
CA GLN A 72 -14.37 -3.67 11.40
C GLN A 72 -13.17 -2.74 11.16
N LEU A 73 -12.12 -3.29 10.52
CA LEU A 73 -10.89 -2.57 10.19
C LEU A 73 -10.93 -2.05 8.76
N PRO A 74 -10.42 -0.85 8.50
CA PRO A 74 -10.09 -0.45 7.13
C PRO A 74 -8.98 -1.33 6.58
N ILE A 75 -9.02 -1.58 5.27
CA ILE A 75 -8.12 -2.48 4.56
C ILE A 75 -7.22 -1.71 3.60
N CYS A 76 -5.93 -2.04 3.63
CA CYS A 76 -4.95 -1.63 2.63
C CYS A 76 -4.40 -2.85 1.90
N THR A 77 -4.38 -2.82 0.57
CA THR A 77 -3.66 -3.81 -0.25
C THR A 77 -3.05 -3.17 -1.49
N ASP A 78 -2.08 -3.82 -2.10
CA ASP A 78 -1.39 -3.31 -3.28
C ASP A 78 -1.93 -3.94 -4.58
N ILE A 79 -1.88 -3.17 -5.67
CA ILE A 79 -2.21 -3.63 -7.03
C ILE A 79 -0.96 -3.57 -7.91
N HIS A 80 -0.91 -4.41 -8.95
CA HIS A 80 0.24 -4.54 -9.85
C HIS A 80 -0.14 -4.28 -11.30
N GLU A 81 -1.41 -4.44 -11.65
CA GLU A 81 -2.00 -4.26 -12.96
C GLU A 81 -3.23 -3.34 -12.88
N ALA A 82 -3.47 -2.55 -13.93
CA ALA A 82 -4.56 -1.57 -13.94
C ALA A 82 -5.95 -2.20 -13.75
N TRP A 83 -6.18 -3.39 -14.32
CA TRP A 83 -7.46 -4.12 -14.22
C TRP A 83 -7.79 -4.60 -12.80
N GLN A 84 -6.80 -4.68 -11.91
CA GLN A 84 -7.00 -5.06 -10.50
C GLN A 84 -7.62 -3.95 -9.67
N ALA A 85 -7.55 -2.69 -10.13
CA ALA A 85 -7.98 -1.54 -9.32
C ALA A 85 -9.46 -1.61 -8.93
N GLU A 86 -10.33 -1.92 -9.88
CA GLU A 86 -11.78 -1.96 -9.65
C GLU A 86 -12.18 -3.09 -8.68
N PRO A 87 -11.83 -4.37 -8.88
CA PRO A 87 -12.18 -5.43 -7.92
C PRO A 87 -11.53 -5.22 -6.54
N VAL A 88 -10.31 -4.65 -6.47
CA VAL A 88 -9.67 -4.34 -5.19
C VAL A 88 -10.43 -3.24 -4.44
N ALA A 89 -10.95 -2.25 -5.14
CA ALA A 89 -11.69 -1.15 -4.54
C ALA A 89 -13.02 -1.57 -3.86
N GLU A 90 -13.56 -2.73 -4.21
CA GLU A 90 -14.75 -3.27 -3.53
C GLU A 90 -14.47 -3.65 -2.07
N VAL A 91 -13.22 -4.00 -1.76
CA VAL A 91 -12.81 -4.46 -0.42
C VAL A 91 -11.90 -3.44 0.27
N ALA A 92 -10.90 -2.93 -0.44
CA ALA A 92 -9.88 -2.05 0.13
C ALA A 92 -10.39 -0.60 0.29
N ASP A 93 -9.96 0.03 1.36
CA ASP A 93 -10.17 1.46 1.63
C ASP A 93 -8.97 2.28 1.16
N ILE A 94 -7.79 1.66 1.16
CA ILE A 94 -6.54 2.22 0.67
C ILE A 94 -5.94 1.28 -0.37
N ILE A 95 -5.72 1.78 -1.58
CA ILE A 95 -5.04 1.07 -2.66
C ILE A 95 -3.58 1.51 -2.69
N GLN A 96 -2.66 0.58 -2.49
CA GLN A 96 -1.24 0.87 -2.51
C GLN A 96 -0.64 0.63 -3.90
N ILE A 97 0.18 1.56 -4.35
CA ILE A 97 1.00 1.42 -5.56
C ILE A 97 2.42 1.03 -5.14
N PRO A 98 2.92 -0.13 -5.57
CA PRO A 98 4.29 -0.58 -5.29
C PRO A 98 5.34 0.41 -5.81
N ALA A 99 6.49 0.46 -5.14
CA ALA A 99 7.55 1.40 -5.45
C ALA A 99 8.03 1.30 -6.90
N PHE A 100 8.25 0.10 -7.42
CA PHE A 100 8.70 -0.10 -8.80
C PHE A 100 7.70 0.41 -9.85
N LEU A 101 6.43 0.50 -9.49
CA LEU A 101 5.32 0.86 -10.39
C LEU A 101 4.82 2.30 -10.19
N CYS A 102 5.45 3.07 -9.31
CA CYS A 102 4.95 4.40 -8.93
C CYS A 102 4.84 5.41 -10.09
N ARG A 103 5.54 5.18 -11.20
CA ARG A 103 5.48 6.03 -12.40
C ARG A 103 4.52 5.53 -13.49
N GLN A 104 3.96 4.33 -13.36
CA GLN A 104 3.09 3.71 -14.37
C GLN A 104 1.76 4.46 -14.47
N THR A 105 1.59 5.21 -15.57
CA THR A 105 0.46 6.13 -15.74
C THR A 105 -0.87 5.39 -15.70
N ASP A 106 -1.02 4.31 -16.47
CA ASP A 106 -2.30 3.58 -16.55
C ASP A 106 -2.70 2.96 -15.20
N LEU A 107 -1.72 2.48 -14.42
CA LEU A 107 -1.95 1.96 -13.09
C LEU A 107 -2.44 3.05 -12.12
N LEU A 108 -1.79 4.22 -12.14
CA LEU A 108 -2.18 5.36 -11.30
C LEU A 108 -3.57 5.90 -11.67
N VAL A 109 -3.86 6.00 -12.97
CA VAL A 109 -5.16 6.45 -13.48
C VAL A 109 -6.27 5.47 -13.09
N ALA A 110 -6.03 4.16 -13.25
CA ALA A 110 -7.00 3.13 -12.87
C ALA A 110 -7.27 3.17 -11.35
N ALA A 111 -6.22 3.25 -10.53
CA ALA A 111 -6.37 3.38 -9.09
C ALA A 111 -7.13 4.65 -8.70
N ALA A 112 -6.80 5.81 -9.30
CA ALA A 112 -7.46 7.09 -9.04
C ALA A 112 -8.97 7.04 -9.31
N LYS A 113 -9.38 6.42 -10.43
CA LYS A 113 -10.77 6.31 -10.85
C LYS A 113 -11.66 5.54 -9.87
N THR A 114 -11.07 4.74 -8.99
CA THR A 114 -11.82 4.03 -7.93
C THR A 114 -12.35 4.97 -6.83
N GLY A 115 -11.84 6.20 -6.73
CA GLY A 115 -12.17 7.14 -5.65
C GLY A 115 -11.61 6.77 -4.28
N LYS A 116 -10.86 5.67 -4.16
CA LYS A 116 -10.24 5.25 -2.89
C LYS A 116 -9.01 6.09 -2.56
N CYS A 117 -8.54 6.01 -1.32
CA CYS A 117 -7.26 6.59 -0.94
C CYS A 117 -6.11 5.85 -1.65
N ILE A 118 -5.24 6.58 -2.34
CA ILE A 118 -4.13 6.00 -3.09
C ILE A 118 -2.83 6.26 -2.34
N ASN A 119 -2.21 5.18 -1.82
CA ASN A 119 -0.91 5.24 -1.15
C ASN A 119 0.21 4.87 -2.13
N ILE A 120 0.98 5.85 -2.59
CA ILE A 120 2.04 5.64 -3.57
C ILE A 120 3.39 5.52 -2.86
N LYS A 121 4.02 4.34 -2.95
CA LYS A 121 5.40 4.16 -2.46
C LYS A 121 6.39 4.83 -3.40
N LYS A 122 7.24 5.70 -2.84
CA LYS A 122 8.34 6.30 -3.59
C LYS A 122 9.31 5.20 -4.04
N ALA A 123 9.60 5.15 -5.33
CA ALA A 123 10.64 4.26 -5.82
C ALA A 123 12.01 4.63 -5.26
N GLN A 124 12.85 3.63 -4.99
CA GLN A 124 14.20 3.84 -4.50
C GLN A 124 15.14 4.51 -5.52
N PHE A 125 14.75 4.50 -6.79
CA PHE A 125 15.46 5.17 -7.88
C PHE A 125 14.92 6.59 -8.18
N LEU A 126 13.87 7.03 -7.49
CA LEU A 126 13.21 8.31 -7.75
C LEU A 126 13.61 9.34 -6.71
N ALA A 127 13.89 10.56 -7.16
CA ALA A 127 14.13 11.68 -6.26
C ALA A 127 12.83 12.04 -5.51
N PRO A 128 12.90 12.45 -4.23
CA PRO A 128 11.69 12.77 -3.45
C PRO A 128 10.77 13.81 -4.09
N TRP A 129 11.32 14.85 -4.70
CA TRP A 129 10.56 15.91 -5.36
C TRP A 129 9.86 15.47 -6.64
N ASP A 130 10.32 14.40 -7.29
CA ASP A 130 9.68 13.85 -8.50
C ASP A 130 8.37 13.13 -8.20
N MET A 131 8.13 12.77 -6.92
CA MET A 131 6.86 12.18 -6.49
C MET A 131 5.67 13.11 -6.74
N LYS A 132 5.89 14.42 -6.84
CA LYS A 132 4.87 15.38 -7.26
C LYS A 132 4.19 14.95 -8.56
N ASN A 133 4.94 14.47 -9.54
CA ASN A 133 4.40 14.05 -10.82
C ASN A 133 3.46 12.83 -10.69
N CYS A 134 3.74 11.93 -9.73
CA CYS A 134 2.85 10.79 -9.46
C CYS A 134 1.54 11.27 -8.82
N VAL A 135 1.62 12.21 -7.88
CA VAL A 135 0.45 12.84 -7.24
C VAL A 135 -0.41 13.56 -8.27
N GLU A 136 0.19 14.35 -9.16
CA GLU A 136 -0.52 15.10 -10.20
C GLU A 136 -1.29 14.17 -11.15
N LYS A 137 -0.74 13.01 -11.51
CA LYS A 137 -1.47 12.02 -12.32
C LYS A 137 -2.76 11.55 -11.64
N VAL A 138 -2.72 11.30 -10.32
CA VAL A 138 -3.90 10.88 -9.57
C VAL A 138 -4.90 12.03 -9.47
N LYS A 139 -4.45 13.24 -9.12
CA LYS A 139 -5.32 14.43 -9.02
C LYS A 139 -5.97 14.80 -10.34
N GLN A 140 -5.22 14.81 -11.44
CA GLN A 140 -5.76 15.08 -12.77
C GLN A 140 -6.73 13.99 -13.25
N SER A 141 -6.70 12.82 -12.62
CA SER A 141 -7.69 11.75 -12.84
C SER A 141 -8.95 11.90 -11.96
N GLY A 142 -9.07 12.99 -11.20
CA GLY A 142 -10.25 13.32 -10.40
C GLY A 142 -10.23 12.81 -8.96
N ASN A 143 -9.05 12.48 -8.41
CA ASN A 143 -8.94 11.97 -7.05
C ASN A 143 -7.87 12.72 -6.25
N ASP A 144 -8.29 13.51 -5.26
CA ASP A 144 -7.38 14.26 -4.37
C ASP A 144 -6.92 13.45 -3.14
N ASN A 145 -7.47 12.25 -2.92
CA ASN A 145 -7.15 11.43 -1.77
C ASN A 145 -5.89 10.59 -1.99
N VAL A 146 -4.73 11.23 -1.87
CA VAL A 146 -3.41 10.66 -2.15
C VAL A 146 -2.50 10.75 -0.93
N MET A 147 -1.85 9.64 -0.60
CA MET A 147 -0.73 9.56 0.35
C MET A 147 0.55 9.18 -0.38
N LEU A 148 1.68 9.65 0.12
CA LEU A 148 3.01 9.21 -0.31
C LEU A 148 3.68 8.41 0.80
N CYS A 149 4.37 7.33 0.42
CA CYS A 149 5.15 6.52 1.35
C CYS A 149 6.64 6.63 1.02
N GLU A 150 7.43 7.18 1.96
CA GLU A 150 8.88 7.12 1.89
C GLU A 150 9.34 5.69 2.20
N ARG A 151 10.28 5.14 1.44
CA ARG A 151 10.82 3.79 1.63
C ARG A 151 12.30 3.67 1.26
N GLY A 152 13.00 4.78 1.25
CA GLY A 152 14.43 4.83 0.97
C GLY A 152 14.80 5.02 -0.48
N THR A 153 16.07 5.26 -0.68
CA THR A 153 16.73 5.50 -1.98
C THR A 153 17.91 4.56 -2.11
N SER A 154 18.10 3.95 -3.28
CA SER A 154 19.28 3.16 -3.57
C SER A 154 20.49 4.07 -3.77
N PHE A 155 21.60 3.75 -3.09
CA PHE A 155 22.87 4.42 -3.24
C PHE A 155 23.93 3.37 -3.66
N GLY A 156 24.42 3.49 -4.88
CA GLY A 156 25.24 2.44 -5.49
C GLY A 156 24.47 1.13 -5.68
N TYR A 157 25.14 0.01 -5.43
CA TYR A 157 24.55 -1.33 -5.52
C TYR A 157 24.10 -1.81 -4.14
N ASN A 158 22.86 -2.25 -4.02
CA ASN A 158 22.29 -2.91 -2.84
C ASN A 158 22.29 -2.10 -1.51
N THR A 159 22.73 -0.85 -1.51
CA THR A 159 22.64 0.01 -0.32
C THR A 159 21.35 0.81 -0.37
N LEU A 160 20.50 0.66 0.64
CA LEU A 160 19.26 1.41 0.79
C LEU A 160 19.39 2.39 1.95
N VAL A 161 19.17 3.68 1.67
CA VAL A 161 19.30 4.76 2.64
C VAL A 161 18.00 5.56 2.69
N VAL A 162 17.53 5.91 3.89
CA VAL A 162 16.47 6.90 4.05
C VAL A 162 17.12 8.27 4.23
N ASP A 163 16.98 9.13 3.24
CA ASP A 163 17.35 10.53 3.36
C ASP A 163 16.22 11.29 4.05
N MET A 164 16.43 11.60 5.33
CA MET A 164 15.43 12.30 6.14
C MET A 164 15.12 13.70 5.62
N THR A 165 16.01 14.34 4.85
CA THR A 165 15.76 15.63 4.22
C THR A 165 14.69 15.53 3.12
N GLY A 166 14.56 14.38 2.49
CA GLY A 166 13.53 14.07 1.51
C GLY A 166 12.11 14.06 2.05
N LEU A 167 11.93 13.86 3.36
CA LEU A 167 10.60 13.83 3.99
C LEU A 167 9.81 15.13 3.75
N ARG A 168 10.49 16.27 3.76
CA ARG A 168 9.85 17.56 3.47
C ARG A 168 9.27 17.62 2.05
N ALA A 169 9.96 17.04 1.09
CA ALA A 169 9.51 17.01 -0.30
C ALA A 169 8.33 16.05 -0.50
N VAL A 170 8.37 14.86 0.12
CA VAL A 170 7.27 13.88 0.00
C VAL A 170 6.08 14.18 0.91
N SER A 171 6.23 15.06 1.91
CA SER A 171 5.12 15.55 2.75
C SER A 171 4.18 16.51 2.02
N TYR A 172 4.32 16.64 0.72
CA TYR A 172 3.48 17.46 -0.16
C TYR A 172 1.97 17.09 -0.07
N THR A 173 1.68 15.88 0.31
CA THR A 173 0.33 15.40 0.64
C THR A 173 0.32 14.83 2.06
N HIS A 174 -0.32 13.69 2.30
CA HIS A 174 -0.17 12.93 3.51
C HIS A 174 1.01 11.97 3.37
N LEU A 175 1.95 12.01 4.31
CA LEU A 175 3.14 11.15 4.31
C LEU A 175 2.89 9.91 5.17
N THR A 176 3.21 8.74 4.61
CA THR A 176 3.38 7.50 5.36
C THR A 176 4.85 7.10 5.39
N LEU A 177 5.30 6.52 6.49
CA LEU A 177 6.61 5.87 6.60
C LEU A 177 6.42 4.35 6.56
N PRO A 178 7.41 3.59 6.09
CA PRO A 178 7.35 2.13 6.05
C PRO A 178 7.37 1.52 7.43
#